data_b7e8db9ad2334e7e865ad2544466f5dc
#
_entry.id   b7e8db9ad2334e7e865ad2544466f5dc
#
_cell.length_a   1.000
_cell.length_b   1.000
_cell.length_c   1.000
_cell.angle_alpha   90.00
_cell.angle_beta   90.00
_cell.angle_gamma   90.00
#
_symmetry.space_group_name_H-M   'P 1'
#
loop_
_entity.id
_entity.type
_entity.pdbx_description
1 polymer ?
#
loop_
_entity_poly.entity_id
_entity_poly.type
_entity_poly.pdbx_seq_one_letter_code
_entity_poly.pdbx_strand_id
1 'polypeptide(L)'
;DGFKPLNDVFGHSAGDAMLVETANRMKAAAARYGGSVARLGGDEFAYVLPWNTSREEAMKFSLELVASISHPVVLPSGDISRVSASVGMSSRSFDVASAKDLLEQADFALFRAKEATSGPVVEFSSHHAASKRREVLVHQAFKNADLDKEIHLVFQPIIDTRDGAIRRCEALARWDSPEIGMVPPGEFVPIAEKAGMTQE
;
A
#
# COMPACT_ATOMS: atom_id res chain seq x y z
N ASP A 1 -1.00 -7.93 8.27
CA ASP A 1 -2.07 -6.96 8.58
C ASP A 1 -2.76 -7.37 9.87
N GLY A 2 -3.15 -6.39 10.72
CA GLY A 2 -3.79 -6.67 12.00
C GLY A 2 -2.83 -7.07 13.13
N PHE A 3 -1.52 -7.00 12.93
CA PHE A 3 -0.52 -7.37 13.94
C PHE A 3 -0.51 -6.41 15.14
N LYS A 4 -0.61 -5.09 14.90
CA LYS A 4 -0.66 -4.10 15.98
C LYS A 4 -1.88 -4.28 16.86
N PRO A 5 -3.13 -4.35 16.33
CA PRO A 5 -4.31 -4.68 17.14
C PRO A 5 -4.19 -5.99 17.93
N LEU A 6 -3.54 -7.01 17.37
CA LEU A 6 -3.29 -8.28 18.08
C LEU A 6 -2.41 -8.05 19.33
N ASN A 7 -1.32 -7.29 19.18
CA ASN A 7 -0.46 -6.93 20.31
C ASN A 7 -1.20 -6.09 21.37
N ASP A 8 -2.01 -5.14 20.90
CA ASP A 8 -2.75 -4.23 21.79
C ASP A 8 -3.79 -5.00 22.63
N VAL A 9 -4.39 -6.08 22.10
CA VAL A 9 -5.42 -6.89 22.78
C VAL A 9 -4.82 -8.03 23.58
N PHE A 10 -3.86 -8.78 23.02
CA PHE A 10 -3.35 -10.04 23.59
C PHE A 10 -1.91 -9.94 24.15
N GLY A 11 -1.30 -8.76 24.03
CA GLY A 11 0.06 -8.51 24.49
C GLY A 11 1.16 -9.00 23.53
N HIS A 12 2.39 -8.57 23.78
CA HIS A 12 3.53 -8.84 22.91
C HIS A 12 3.87 -10.33 22.78
N SER A 13 3.64 -11.14 23.79
CA SER A 13 3.86 -12.59 23.72
C SER A 13 2.99 -13.27 22.67
N ALA A 14 1.77 -12.79 22.48
CA ALA A 14 0.88 -13.26 21.42
C ALA A 14 1.37 -12.82 20.04
N GLY A 15 1.87 -11.59 19.92
CA GLY A 15 2.51 -11.12 18.70
C GLY A 15 3.76 -11.92 18.32
N ASP A 16 4.61 -12.22 19.29
CA ASP A 16 5.81 -13.05 19.06
C ASP A 16 5.41 -14.45 18.59
N ALA A 17 4.41 -15.09 19.18
CA ALA A 17 3.89 -16.38 18.74
C ALA A 17 3.36 -16.31 17.30
N MET A 18 2.62 -15.25 16.95
CA MET A 18 2.11 -15.03 15.60
C MET A 18 3.24 -14.84 14.59
N LEU A 19 4.30 -14.09 14.93
CA LEU A 19 5.47 -13.90 14.09
C LEU A 19 6.23 -15.20 13.84
N VAL A 20 6.41 -16.01 14.90
CA VAL A 20 7.07 -17.32 14.80
C VAL A 20 6.25 -18.25 13.89
N GLU A 21 4.93 -18.29 14.04
CA GLU A 21 4.07 -19.11 13.20
C GLU A 21 4.09 -18.62 11.74
N THR A 22 4.03 -17.31 11.51
CA THR A 22 4.18 -16.71 10.18
C THR A 22 5.50 -17.13 9.53
N ALA A 23 6.61 -17.02 10.28
CA ALA A 23 7.93 -17.45 9.79
C ALA A 23 7.97 -18.95 9.46
N ASN A 24 7.30 -19.80 10.25
CA ASN A 24 7.24 -21.24 10.01
C ASN A 24 6.45 -21.55 8.72
N ARG A 25 5.32 -20.89 8.49
CA ARG A 25 4.52 -21.01 7.26
C ARG A 25 5.31 -20.56 6.04
N MET A 26 6.03 -19.45 6.15
CA MET A 26 6.90 -18.96 5.07
C MET A 26 8.06 -19.93 4.78
N LYS A 27 8.69 -20.51 5.82
CA LYS A 27 9.72 -21.53 5.64
C LYS A 27 9.19 -22.80 4.98
N ALA A 28 7.99 -23.24 5.34
CA ALA A 28 7.34 -24.38 4.69
C ALA A 28 7.07 -24.10 3.21
N ALA A 29 6.62 -22.88 2.89
CA ALA A 29 6.47 -22.43 1.51
C ALA A 29 7.82 -22.40 0.77
N ALA A 30 8.92 -21.93 1.42
CA ALA A 30 10.25 -21.95 0.84
C ALA A 30 10.75 -23.38 0.54
N ALA A 31 10.46 -24.32 1.42
CA ALA A 31 10.81 -25.73 1.18
C ALA A 31 10.11 -26.33 -0.04
N ARG A 32 8.88 -25.86 -0.35
CA ARG A 32 8.08 -26.35 -1.47
C ARG A 32 8.40 -25.66 -2.81
N TYR A 33 8.58 -24.33 -2.78
CA TYR A 33 8.75 -23.51 -3.98
C TYR A 33 10.20 -23.12 -4.25
N GLY A 34 11.10 -23.36 -3.31
CA GLY A 34 12.48 -22.86 -3.33
C GLY A 34 12.55 -21.39 -2.90
N GLY A 35 13.76 -20.82 -2.95
CA GLY A 35 14.00 -19.42 -2.60
C GLY A 35 14.40 -19.19 -1.16
N SER A 36 14.34 -17.95 -0.72
CA SER A 36 14.82 -17.52 0.59
C SER A 36 13.80 -16.60 1.27
N VAL A 37 13.72 -16.72 2.61
CA VAL A 37 12.85 -15.91 3.46
C VAL A 37 13.73 -15.07 4.39
N ALA A 38 13.37 -13.80 4.57
CA ALA A 38 13.95 -12.91 5.55
C ALA A 38 12.86 -12.13 6.29
N ARG A 39 13.07 -11.83 7.56
CA ARG A 39 12.30 -10.83 8.30
C ARG A 39 13.05 -9.51 8.22
N LEU A 40 12.38 -8.45 7.73
CA LEU A 40 12.98 -7.13 7.56
C LEU A 40 12.88 -6.30 8.84
N GLY A 41 11.79 -6.45 9.59
CA GLY A 41 11.54 -5.76 10.85
C GLY A 41 10.06 -5.84 11.21
N GLY A 42 9.71 -5.62 12.47
CA GLY A 42 8.30 -5.64 12.90
C GLY A 42 7.53 -6.87 12.41
N ASP A 43 6.47 -6.66 11.64
CA ASP A 43 5.65 -7.68 10.99
C ASP A 43 5.96 -7.83 9.49
N GLU A 44 7.09 -7.29 9.03
CA GLU A 44 7.49 -7.30 7.62
C GLU A 44 8.45 -8.43 7.32
N PHE A 45 8.13 -9.17 6.26
CA PHE A 45 8.92 -10.28 5.73
C PHE A 45 9.18 -10.08 4.25
N ALA A 46 10.32 -10.56 3.77
CA ALA A 46 10.64 -10.66 2.36
C ALA A 46 10.79 -12.13 1.94
N TYR A 47 10.37 -12.42 0.72
CA TYR A 47 10.58 -13.70 0.09
C TYR A 47 11.22 -13.51 -1.29
N VAL A 48 12.33 -14.17 -1.52
CA VAL A 48 13.00 -14.17 -2.83
C VAL A 48 12.75 -15.50 -3.50
N LEU A 49 11.96 -15.48 -4.56
CA LEU A 49 11.70 -16.66 -5.40
C LEU A 49 12.91 -17.00 -6.27
N PRO A 50 13.07 -18.27 -6.71
CA PRO A 50 14.07 -18.65 -7.68
C PRO A 50 13.99 -17.81 -8.96
N TRP A 51 15.13 -17.56 -9.59
CA TRP A 51 15.25 -16.67 -10.74
C TRP A 51 14.45 -17.13 -11.99
N ASN A 52 14.16 -18.40 -12.08
CA ASN A 52 13.40 -19.05 -13.17
C ASN A 52 11.90 -19.21 -12.87
N THR A 53 11.42 -18.65 -11.77
CA THR A 53 9.98 -18.66 -11.44
C THR A 53 9.22 -17.77 -12.42
N SER A 54 8.18 -18.31 -13.06
CA SER A 54 7.31 -17.54 -13.93
C SER A 54 6.43 -16.57 -13.14
N ARG A 55 5.90 -15.56 -13.83
CA ARG A 55 4.97 -14.59 -13.24
C ARG A 55 3.73 -15.26 -12.64
N GLU A 56 3.18 -16.23 -13.38
CA GLU A 56 1.99 -16.97 -12.96
C GLU A 56 2.27 -17.81 -11.71
N GLU A 57 3.42 -18.46 -11.65
CA GLU A 57 3.86 -19.23 -10.48
C GLU A 57 4.08 -18.34 -9.27
N ALA A 58 4.72 -17.16 -9.45
CA ALA A 58 4.93 -16.18 -8.40
C ALA A 58 3.59 -15.63 -7.86
N MET A 59 2.63 -15.34 -8.71
CA MET A 59 1.29 -14.90 -8.31
C MET A 59 0.56 -16.00 -7.54
N LYS A 60 0.58 -17.22 -8.05
CA LYS A 60 -0.03 -18.38 -7.40
C LYS A 60 0.60 -18.63 -6.02
N PHE A 61 1.93 -18.62 -5.94
CA PHE A 61 2.66 -18.74 -4.69
C PHE A 61 2.22 -17.67 -3.67
N SER A 62 2.15 -16.41 -4.11
CA SER A 62 1.78 -15.29 -3.23
C SER A 62 0.37 -15.42 -2.69
N LEU A 63 -0.60 -15.84 -3.51
CA LEU A 63 -1.98 -16.10 -3.07
C LEU A 63 -2.07 -17.28 -2.10
N GLU A 64 -1.35 -18.38 -2.37
CA GLU A 64 -1.28 -19.53 -1.46
C GLU A 64 -0.63 -19.15 -0.12
N LEU A 65 0.40 -18.30 -0.14
CA LEU A 65 1.08 -17.81 1.06
C LEU A 65 0.13 -16.94 1.91
N VAL A 66 -0.59 -16.00 1.29
CA VAL A 66 -1.61 -15.18 1.97
C VAL A 66 -2.68 -16.06 2.61
N ALA A 67 -3.20 -17.03 1.87
CA ALA A 67 -4.18 -17.97 2.40
C ALA A 67 -3.62 -18.77 3.59
N SER A 68 -2.38 -19.25 3.50
CA SER A 68 -1.71 -19.98 4.58
C SER A 68 -1.52 -19.12 5.83
N ILE A 69 -1.05 -17.88 5.68
CA ILE A 69 -0.85 -16.95 6.80
C ILE A 69 -2.18 -16.62 7.50
N SER A 70 -3.27 -16.56 6.75
CA SER A 70 -4.60 -16.25 7.27
C SER A 70 -5.27 -17.40 8.06
N HIS A 71 -4.67 -18.58 8.10
CA HIS A 71 -5.18 -19.67 8.94
C HIS A 71 -5.06 -19.32 10.43
N PRO A 72 -6.00 -19.80 11.27
CA PRO A 72 -5.99 -19.55 12.70
C PRO A 72 -4.67 -19.99 13.35
N VAL A 73 -4.30 -19.28 14.40
CA VAL A 73 -3.15 -19.58 15.27
C VAL A 73 -3.65 -19.67 16.72
N VAL A 74 -3.25 -20.71 17.42
CA VAL A 74 -3.47 -20.84 18.85
C VAL A 74 -2.39 -20.03 19.58
N LEU A 75 -2.82 -19.03 20.34
CA LEU A 75 -1.95 -18.15 21.11
C LEU A 75 -1.49 -18.83 22.43
N PRO A 76 -0.44 -18.33 23.08
CA PRO A 76 0.01 -18.87 24.37
C PRO A 76 -1.05 -18.86 25.48
N SER A 77 -2.04 -17.96 25.39
CA SER A 77 -3.18 -17.90 26.29
C SER A 77 -4.22 -19.01 26.07
N GLY A 78 -4.12 -19.75 24.95
CA GLY A 78 -5.12 -20.71 24.50
C GLY A 78 -6.19 -20.11 23.58
N ASP A 79 -6.21 -18.79 23.41
CA ASP A 79 -7.10 -18.11 22.48
C ASP A 79 -6.72 -18.41 21.03
N ILE A 80 -7.70 -18.33 20.14
CA ILE A 80 -7.48 -18.48 18.69
C ILE A 80 -7.56 -17.11 18.04
N SER A 81 -6.51 -16.73 17.33
CA SER A 81 -6.47 -15.48 16.57
C SER A 81 -6.14 -15.70 15.10
N ARG A 82 -6.40 -14.68 14.28
CA ARG A 82 -6.10 -14.66 12.86
C ARG A 82 -5.51 -13.30 12.50
N VAL A 83 -4.58 -13.33 11.56
CA VAL A 83 -4.08 -12.14 10.88
C VAL A 83 -4.25 -12.33 9.37
N SER A 84 -4.25 -11.25 8.62
CA SER A 84 -4.17 -11.31 7.17
C SER A 84 -2.76 -10.91 6.70
N ALA A 85 -2.50 -11.09 5.43
CA ALA A 85 -1.27 -10.62 4.82
C ALA A 85 -1.57 -9.91 3.51
N SER A 86 -0.83 -8.85 3.25
CA SER A 86 -0.75 -8.20 1.95
C SER A 86 0.62 -8.48 1.34
N VAL A 87 0.69 -8.63 0.03
CA VAL A 87 1.92 -8.95 -0.69
C VAL A 87 2.14 -7.96 -1.83
N GLY A 88 3.30 -7.32 -1.82
CA GLY A 88 3.83 -6.59 -2.97
C GLY A 88 4.85 -7.45 -3.70
N MET A 89 4.72 -7.55 -5.02
CA MET A 89 5.63 -8.31 -5.86
C MET A 89 6.41 -7.39 -6.80
N SER A 90 7.68 -7.69 -7.02
CA SER A 90 8.50 -7.06 -8.06
C SER A 90 9.30 -8.11 -8.81
N SER A 91 9.69 -7.81 -10.06
CA SER A 91 10.49 -8.70 -10.89
C SER A 91 11.56 -7.93 -11.66
N ARG A 92 12.57 -8.64 -12.15
CA ARG A 92 13.66 -8.05 -12.96
C ARG A 92 13.24 -7.59 -14.37
N SER A 93 11.98 -7.77 -14.75
CA SER A 93 11.45 -7.34 -16.07
C SER A 93 11.28 -5.82 -16.21
N PHE A 94 11.45 -5.05 -15.14
CA PHE A 94 11.44 -3.59 -15.13
C PHE A 94 12.87 -3.08 -14.88
N ASP A 95 13.19 -1.86 -15.31
CA ASP A 95 14.49 -1.19 -15.16
C ASP A 95 15.00 -1.26 -13.70
N VAL A 96 15.60 -2.39 -13.36
CA VAL A 96 16.08 -2.71 -12.02
C VAL A 96 17.60 -2.74 -12.10
N ALA A 97 18.25 -1.76 -11.51
CA ALA A 97 19.69 -1.68 -11.45
C ALA A 97 20.27 -2.42 -10.22
N SER A 98 19.48 -2.61 -9.17
CA SER A 98 19.95 -3.17 -7.90
C SER A 98 18.88 -3.97 -7.16
N ALA A 99 19.30 -4.76 -6.16
CA ALA A 99 18.39 -5.42 -5.23
C ALA A 99 17.56 -4.41 -4.41
N LYS A 100 18.11 -3.23 -4.17
CA LYS A 100 17.40 -2.13 -3.50
C LYS A 100 16.21 -1.66 -4.33
N ASP A 101 16.39 -1.51 -5.66
CA ASP A 101 15.30 -1.10 -6.55
C ASP A 101 14.17 -2.13 -6.55
N LEU A 102 14.52 -3.44 -6.54
CA LEU A 102 13.51 -4.51 -6.41
C LEU A 102 12.72 -4.39 -5.11
N LEU A 103 13.40 -4.16 -4.00
CA LEU A 103 12.74 -4.00 -2.71
C LEU A 103 11.83 -2.77 -2.70
N GLU A 104 12.29 -1.63 -3.19
CA GLU A 104 11.48 -0.41 -3.28
C GLU A 104 10.25 -0.57 -4.18
N GLN A 105 10.38 -1.34 -5.27
CA GLN A 105 9.24 -1.67 -6.14
C GLN A 105 8.24 -2.59 -5.42
N ALA A 106 8.74 -3.60 -4.70
CA ALA A 106 7.89 -4.50 -3.92
C ALA A 106 7.17 -3.74 -2.79
N ASP A 107 7.85 -2.84 -2.08
CA ASP A 107 7.26 -1.98 -1.04
C ASP A 107 6.14 -1.10 -1.60
N PHE A 108 6.37 -0.48 -2.76
CA PHE A 108 5.34 0.31 -3.41
C PHE A 108 4.10 -0.53 -3.78
N ALA A 109 4.33 -1.73 -4.32
CA ALA A 109 3.25 -2.66 -4.63
C ALA A 109 2.53 -3.14 -3.36
N LEU A 110 3.26 -3.37 -2.25
CA LEU A 110 2.69 -3.71 -0.95
C LEU A 110 1.81 -2.60 -0.38
N PHE A 111 2.27 -1.36 -0.48
CA PHE A 111 1.46 -0.20 -0.09
C PHE A 111 0.13 -0.18 -0.85
N ARG A 112 0.18 -0.41 -2.18
CA ARG A 112 -1.02 -0.52 -3.01
C ARG A 112 -1.91 -1.71 -2.63
N ALA A 113 -1.34 -2.85 -2.26
CA ALA A 113 -2.11 -4.00 -1.79
C ALA A 113 -2.88 -3.70 -0.49
N LYS A 114 -2.29 -2.91 0.40
CA LYS A 114 -2.94 -2.46 1.65
C LYS A 114 -4.05 -1.43 1.42
N GLU A 115 -3.94 -0.60 0.40
CA GLU A 115 -4.98 0.40 0.04
C GLU A 115 -6.10 -0.18 -0.83
N ALA A 116 -5.82 -1.26 -1.54
CA ALA A 116 -6.63 -1.66 -2.67
C ALA A 116 -7.86 -2.48 -2.28
N THR A 117 -8.94 -2.17 -2.96
CA THR A 117 -10.10 -3.05 -3.16
C THR A 117 -9.80 -4.21 -4.14
N SER A 118 -8.60 -4.28 -4.73
CA SER A 118 -8.22 -5.18 -5.82
C SER A 118 -7.61 -6.52 -5.36
N GLY A 119 -7.53 -6.75 -4.06
CA GLY A 119 -7.02 -8.01 -3.50
C GLY A 119 -5.69 -7.87 -2.74
N PRO A 120 -5.29 -8.94 -2.02
CA PRO A 120 -4.16 -8.88 -1.09
C PRO A 120 -2.78 -9.02 -1.78
N VAL A 121 -2.73 -9.24 -3.09
CA VAL A 121 -1.48 -9.40 -3.85
C VAL A 121 -1.45 -8.42 -5.00
N VAL A 122 -0.45 -7.55 -5.02
CA VAL A 122 -0.22 -6.59 -6.10
C VAL A 122 1.18 -6.76 -6.67
N GLU A 123 1.28 -6.84 -7.98
CA GLU A 123 2.55 -6.83 -8.69
C GLU A 123 2.89 -5.42 -9.15
N PHE A 124 4.13 -5.01 -8.96
CA PHE A 124 4.65 -3.75 -9.50
C PHE A 124 4.60 -3.77 -11.03
N SER A 125 4.05 -2.73 -11.64
CA SER A 125 3.87 -2.61 -13.08
C SER A 125 4.39 -1.28 -13.60
N SER A 126 4.49 -1.13 -14.91
CA SER A 126 4.83 0.16 -15.55
C SER A 126 3.85 1.27 -15.17
N HIS A 127 2.57 0.94 -14.98
CA HIS A 127 1.57 1.88 -14.45
C HIS A 127 1.93 2.34 -13.03
N HIS A 128 2.37 1.43 -12.17
CA HIS A 128 2.83 1.76 -10.82
C HIS A 128 4.10 2.61 -10.84
N ALA A 129 5.03 2.34 -11.78
CA ALA A 129 6.21 3.18 -11.99
C ALA A 129 5.84 4.62 -12.40
N ALA A 130 4.89 4.77 -13.31
CA ALA A 130 4.37 6.07 -13.72
C ALA A 130 3.68 6.81 -12.57
N SER A 131 2.87 6.09 -11.78
CA SER A 131 2.19 6.63 -10.59
C SER A 131 3.20 7.11 -9.53
N LYS A 132 4.24 6.31 -9.25
CA LYS A 132 5.30 6.69 -8.30
C LYS A 132 6.07 7.93 -8.78
N ARG A 133 6.41 8.00 -10.07
CA ARG A 133 7.04 9.20 -10.66
C ARG A 133 6.13 10.43 -10.53
N ARG A 134 4.84 10.27 -10.83
CA ARG A 134 3.85 11.34 -10.72
C ARG A 134 3.74 11.86 -9.29
N GLU A 135 3.67 10.97 -8.30
CA GLU A 135 3.62 11.31 -6.88
C GLU A 135 4.83 12.16 -6.44
N VAL A 136 6.04 11.76 -6.86
CA VAL A 136 7.26 12.53 -6.57
C VAL A 136 7.21 13.91 -7.22
N LEU A 137 6.77 14.01 -8.48
CA LEU A 137 6.65 15.28 -9.19
C LEU A 137 5.62 16.21 -8.52
N VAL A 138 4.46 15.66 -8.15
CA VAL A 138 3.40 16.41 -7.44
C VAL A 138 3.93 16.93 -6.10
N HIS A 139 4.63 16.08 -5.34
CA HIS A 139 5.20 16.48 -4.06
C HIS A 139 6.25 17.60 -4.21
N GLN A 140 7.12 17.51 -5.21
CA GLN A 140 8.13 18.53 -5.47
C GLN A 140 7.49 19.84 -5.93
N ALA A 141 6.55 19.78 -6.87
CA ALA A 141 5.83 20.95 -7.34
C ALA A 141 5.04 21.64 -6.21
N PHE A 142 4.35 20.85 -5.36
CA PHE A 142 3.59 21.38 -4.23
C PHE A 142 4.46 22.12 -3.21
N LYS A 143 5.65 21.61 -2.94
CA LYS A 143 6.61 22.25 -2.02
C LYS A 143 7.06 23.63 -2.49
N ASN A 144 7.07 23.87 -3.82
CA ASN A 144 7.51 25.10 -4.44
C ASN A 144 6.34 25.99 -4.91
N ALA A 145 5.09 25.52 -4.75
CA ALA A 145 3.90 26.17 -5.29
C ALA A 145 3.58 27.50 -4.58
N ASP A 146 3.17 28.49 -5.34
CA ASP A 146 2.50 29.69 -4.83
C ASP A 146 1.00 29.37 -4.69
N LEU A 147 0.61 28.87 -3.49
CA LEU A 147 -0.73 28.36 -3.24
C LEU A 147 -1.82 29.40 -3.50
N ASP A 148 -1.55 30.67 -3.24
CA ASP A 148 -2.51 31.78 -3.46
C ASP A 148 -2.81 32.02 -4.94
N LYS A 149 -1.89 31.66 -5.82
CA LYS A 149 -2.04 31.83 -7.28
C LYS A 149 -2.44 30.56 -8.00
N GLU A 150 -1.99 29.42 -7.51
CA GLU A 150 -2.10 28.15 -8.21
C GLU A 150 -3.34 27.35 -7.76
N ILE A 151 -3.83 27.56 -6.51
CA ILE A 151 -5.00 26.86 -5.99
C ILE A 151 -6.22 27.76 -6.05
N HIS A 152 -7.31 27.26 -6.61
CA HIS A 152 -8.58 27.93 -6.65
C HIS A 152 -9.74 26.98 -6.31
N LEU A 153 -10.90 27.55 -6.00
CA LEU A 153 -12.11 26.78 -5.69
C LEU A 153 -13.06 26.82 -6.89
N VAL A 154 -13.61 25.65 -7.22
CA VAL A 154 -14.78 25.54 -8.05
C VAL A 154 -15.96 25.04 -7.21
N PHE A 155 -17.17 25.43 -7.57
CA PHE A 155 -18.36 25.12 -6.79
C PHE A 155 -19.29 24.22 -7.60
N GLN A 156 -19.62 23.05 -7.02
CA GLN A 156 -20.58 22.13 -7.59
C GLN A 156 -21.93 22.29 -6.89
N PRO A 157 -23.01 22.64 -7.63
CA PRO A 157 -24.31 22.81 -7.02
C PRO A 157 -24.91 21.48 -6.57
N ILE A 158 -25.53 21.48 -5.39
CA ILE A 158 -26.29 20.35 -4.84
C ILE A 158 -27.77 20.67 -5.02
N ILE A 159 -28.43 19.83 -5.82
CA ILE A 159 -29.86 20.02 -6.15
C ILE A 159 -30.71 19.23 -5.15
N ASP A 160 -31.70 19.88 -4.54
CA ASP A 160 -32.72 19.22 -3.75
C ASP A 160 -33.67 18.45 -4.69
N THR A 161 -33.70 17.13 -4.56
CA THR A 161 -34.49 16.26 -5.44
C THR A 161 -35.99 16.39 -5.24
N ARG A 162 -36.46 17.09 -4.19
CA ARG A 162 -37.89 17.31 -3.91
C ARG A 162 -38.50 18.42 -4.75
N ASP A 163 -37.74 19.46 -5.06
CA ASP A 163 -38.23 20.64 -5.74
C ASP A 163 -37.30 21.21 -6.83
N GLY A 164 -36.15 20.54 -7.06
CA GLY A 164 -35.18 20.97 -8.06
C GLY A 164 -34.35 22.22 -7.69
N ALA A 165 -34.51 22.75 -6.46
CA ALA A 165 -33.82 23.98 -6.06
C ALA A 165 -32.38 23.73 -5.65
N ILE A 166 -31.50 24.66 -6.01
CA ILE A 166 -30.09 24.67 -5.56
C ILE A 166 -30.06 25.41 -4.22
N ARG A 167 -29.75 24.69 -3.14
CA ARG A 167 -29.65 25.24 -1.77
C ARG A 167 -28.30 25.21 -1.17
N ARG A 168 -27.38 24.45 -1.76
CA ARG A 168 -26.01 24.25 -1.32
C ARG A 168 -25.09 24.08 -2.50
N CYS A 169 -23.82 24.30 -2.29
CA CYS A 169 -22.77 23.91 -3.23
C CYS A 169 -21.64 23.21 -2.46
N GLU A 170 -20.97 22.31 -3.11
CA GLU A 170 -19.72 21.73 -2.65
C GLU A 170 -18.57 22.57 -3.19
N ALA A 171 -17.66 23.01 -2.32
CA ALA A 171 -16.44 23.70 -2.71
C ALA A 171 -15.36 22.65 -2.97
N LEU A 172 -14.81 22.67 -4.16
CA LEU A 172 -13.84 21.68 -4.62
C LEU A 172 -12.56 22.40 -5.01
N ALA A 173 -11.45 22.11 -4.31
CA ALA A 173 -10.15 22.67 -4.63
C ALA A 173 -9.65 22.18 -6.00
N ARG A 174 -8.99 23.07 -6.73
CA ARG A 174 -8.30 22.80 -7.99
C ARG A 174 -6.91 23.39 -7.89
N TRP A 175 -5.95 22.66 -8.39
CA TRP A 175 -4.57 23.14 -8.47
C TRP A 175 -4.08 23.11 -9.91
N ASP A 176 -3.73 24.27 -10.42
CA ASP A 176 -3.13 24.46 -11.75
C ASP A 176 -1.66 24.80 -11.59
N SER A 177 -0.83 23.77 -11.53
CA SER A 177 0.62 23.95 -11.42
C SER A 177 1.24 24.39 -12.74
N PRO A 178 2.05 25.46 -12.77
CA PRO A 178 2.79 25.85 -13.98
C PRO A 178 3.84 24.82 -14.41
N GLU A 179 4.31 23.96 -13.49
CA GLU A 179 5.33 22.95 -13.77
C GLU A 179 4.74 21.64 -14.32
N ILE A 180 3.63 21.18 -13.75
CA ILE A 180 3.09 19.83 -14.01
C ILE A 180 1.64 19.82 -14.50
N GLY A 181 1.06 21.00 -14.73
CA GLY A 181 -0.32 21.18 -15.19
C GLY A 181 -1.35 20.95 -14.10
N MET A 182 -2.59 20.70 -14.51
CA MET A 182 -3.70 20.45 -13.58
C MET A 182 -3.45 19.20 -12.73
N VAL A 183 -3.54 19.37 -11.41
CA VAL A 183 -3.35 18.31 -10.41
C VAL A 183 -4.68 18.02 -9.71
N PRO A 184 -5.18 16.79 -9.76
CA PRO A 184 -6.41 16.41 -9.08
C PRO A 184 -6.31 16.55 -7.55
N PRO A 185 -7.40 16.88 -6.84
CA PRO A 185 -7.41 16.98 -5.38
C PRO A 185 -6.89 15.74 -4.67
N GLY A 186 -7.21 14.55 -5.18
CA GLY A 186 -6.74 13.28 -4.63
C GLY A 186 -5.22 13.09 -4.65
N GLU A 187 -4.50 13.87 -5.46
CA GLU A 187 -3.03 13.83 -5.51
C GLU A 187 -2.39 14.84 -4.55
N PHE A 188 -2.94 16.05 -4.38
CA PHE A 188 -2.28 17.10 -3.60
C PHE A 188 -2.87 17.33 -2.19
N VAL A 189 -4.16 17.06 -1.96
CA VAL A 189 -4.77 17.23 -0.63
C VAL A 189 -4.08 16.39 0.44
N PRO A 190 -3.75 15.08 0.22
CA PRO A 190 -3.00 14.32 1.20
C PRO A 190 -1.60 14.87 1.52
N ILE A 191 -0.99 15.59 0.57
CA ILE A 191 0.30 16.26 0.77
C ILE A 191 0.10 17.50 1.65
N ALA A 192 -0.93 18.30 1.37
CA ALA A 192 -1.30 19.47 2.18
C ALA A 192 -1.64 19.09 3.63
N GLU A 193 -2.38 18.00 3.83
CA GLU A 193 -2.71 17.47 5.16
C GLU A 193 -1.46 17.08 5.96
N LYS A 194 -0.54 16.33 5.33
CA LYS A 194 0.73 15.95 5.95
C LYS A 194 1.62 17.15 6.28
N ALA A 195 1.51 18.22 5.51
CA ALA A 195 2.21 19.49 5.74
C ALA A 195 1.52 20.39 6.78
N GLY A 196 0.35 20.00 7.31
CA GLY A 196 -0.41 20.79 8.28
C GLY A 196 -1.11 22.02 7.70
N MET A 197 -1.28 22.07 6.37
CA MET A 197 -1.81 23.25 5.65
C MET A 197 -3.34 23.22 5.48
N THR A 198 -4.04 22.24 6.04
CA THR A 198 -5.49 22.08 5.91
C THR A 198 -6.30 22.77 7.01
N GLN A 199 -5.66 23.59 7.86
CA GLN A 199 -6.33 24.28 9.00
C GLN A 199 -6.49 25.79 8.79
N GLU A 200 -6.12 26.32 7.63
CA GLU A 200 -6.29 27.74 7.29
C GLU A 200 -7.42 27.92 6.24
#